data_50d5b3809756558b3ba3423ec9f6dc11
#
_entry.id   50d5b3809756558b3ba3423ec9f6dc11
#
_cell.length_a   1.000
_cell.length_b   1.000
_cell.length_c   1.000
_cell.angle_alpha   90.00
_cell.angle_beta   90.00
_cell.angle_gamma   90.00
#
_symmetry.space_group_name_H-M   'P 1'
#
loop_
_entity.id
_entity.type
_entity.pdbx_description
1 polymer ?
#
loop_
_entity_poly.entity_id
_entity_poly.type
_entity_poly.pdbx_seq_one_letter_code
_entity_poly.pdbx_strand_id
1 'polypeptide(L)'
;MAESERRFIVHRNEWIWGRTWVIVAEVGTGLIKISQDEDDGVVLSGLSVLPEFRHKGIGTSLVREAERIVREEIGAGEDITLSVESKNKELIGWYSWLGYSVYDYDRNYTEMIIVNY
;
A
#
# COMPACT_ATOMS: atom_id res chain seq x y z
N MET A 1 -2.13 23.37 -5.80
CA MET A 1 -1.11 22.69 -4.98
C MET A 1 -0.71 21.38 -5.60
N ALA A 2 0.55 21.15 -5.76
CA ALA A 2 1.04 19.89 -6.32
C ALA A 2 0.83 18.74 -5.32
N GLU A 3 0.57 17.55 -5.84
CA GLU A 3 0.44 16.37 -4.98
C GLU A 3 1.72 16.07 -4.21
N SER A 4 2.89 16.44 -4.76
CA SER A 4 4.18 16.31 -4.09
C SER A 4 4.26 17.09 -2.77
N GLU A 5 3.34 18.01 -2.54
CA GLU A 5 3.27 18.78 -1.30
C GLU A 5 2.38 18.11 -0.25
N ARG A 6 1.72 17.00 -0.60
CA ARG A 6 0.92 16.24 0.34
C ARG A 6 1.81 15.66 1.43
N ARG A 7 1.42 15.85 2.67
CA ARG A 7 2.23 15.46 3.82
C ARG A 7 1.75 14.16 4.44
N PHE A 8 2.70 13.40 4.94
CA PHE A 8 2.45 12.13 5.62
C PHE A 8 3.18 12.10 6.95
N ILE A 9 2.58 11.40 7.91
CA ILE A 9 3.24 11.03 9.15
C ILE A 9 3.47 9.53 9.07
N VAL A 10 4.71 9.10 9.32
CA VAL A 10 5.07 7.69 9.21
C VAL A 10 5.50 7.18 10.58
N HIS A 11 4.80 6.15 11.05
CA HIS A 11 5.13 5.46 12.29
C HIS A 11 5.83 4.17 11.96
N ARG A 12 7.03 3.97 12.50
CA ARG A 12 7.86 2.80 12.25
C ARG A 12 7.98 1.96 13.49
N ASN A 13 7.81 0.65 13.33
CA ASN A 13 8.04 -0.33 14.38
C ASN A 13 8.91 -1.46 13.85
N GLU A 14 9.78 -1.97 14.69
CA GLU A 14 10.68 -3.04 14.33
C GLU A 14 10.67 -4.09 15.43
N TRP A 15 10.55 -5.34 15.02
CA TRP A 15 10.62 -6.50 15.90
C TRP A 15 11.69 -7.44 15.41
N ILE A 16 12.00 -8.45 16.21
CA ILE A 16 13.00 -9.45 15.86
C ILE A 16 12.67 -10.20 14.56
N TRP A 17 11.37 -10.30 14.23
CA TRP A 17 10.89 -11.04 13.05
C TRP A 17 10.39 -10.17 11.91
N GLY A 18 10.39 -8.87 12.06
CA GLY A 18 9.89 -8.01 10.99
C GLY A 18 9.76 -6.55 11.36
N ARG A 19 9.31 -5.78 10.39
CA ARG A 19 9.12 -4.33 10.50
C ARG A 19 7.75 -3.93 9.97
N THR A 20 7.21 -2.85 10.50
CA THR A 20 6.00 -2.24 9.96
C THR A 20 6.15 -0.73 9.85
N TRP A 21 5.42 -0.17 8.90
CA TRP A 21 5.27 1.27 8.71
C TRP A 21 3.78 1.55 8.63
N VAL A 22 3.30 2.51 9.40
CA VAL A 22 1.93 3.02 9.25
C VAL A 22 2.06 4.44 8.71
N ILE A 23 1.55 4.67 7.52
CA ILE A 23 1.62 5.95 6.83
C ILE A 23 0.25 6.61 6.95
N VAL A 24 0.20 7.76 7.59
CA VAL A 24 -1.05 8.50 7.81
C VAL A 24 -0.99 9.78 6.97
N ALA A 25 -2.01 9.96 6.14
CA ALA A 25 -2.13 11.19 5.38
C ALA A 25 -2.51 12.36 6.31
N GLU A 26 -2.18 13.57 5.90
CA GLU A 26 -2.37 14.77 6.71
C GLU A 26 -3.78 14.86 7.31
N VAL A 27 -3.85 15.35 8.54
CA VAL A 27 -5.06 15.50 9.37
C VAL A 27 -5.90 14.23 9.46
N GLY A 28 -5.26 13.06 9.31
CA GLY A 28 -5.93 11.78 9.48
C GLY A 28 -6.95 11.44 8.40
N THR A 29 -6.77 11.95 7.18
CA THR A 29 -7.73 11.71 6.08
C THR A 29 -7.67 10.30 5.51
N GLY A 30 -6.56 9.59 5.74
CA GLY A 30 -6.39 8.21 5.30
C GLY A 30 -5.11 7.59 5.84
N LEU A 31 -4.97 6.28 5.67
CA LEU A 31 -3.77 5.57 6.09
C LEU A 31 -3.54 4.33 5.25
N ILE A 32 -2.30 3.83 5.27
CA ILE A 32 -1.92 2.54 4.71
C ILE A 32 -0.80 1.95 5.57
N LYS A 33 -0.67 0.64 5.56
CA LYS A 33 0.35 -0.08 6.33
C LYS A 33 1.26 -0.88 5.41
N ILE A 34 2.55 -0.84 5.71
CA ILE A 34 3.56 -1.73 5.11
C ILE A 34 3.99 -2.72 6.20
N SER A 35 4.08 -3.99 5.86
CA SER A 35 4.68 -5.01 6.71
C SER A 35 5.80 -5.70 5.96
N GLN A 36 6.87 -6.05 6.66
CA GLN A 36 7.97 -6.82 6.09
C GLN A 36 8.41 -7.88 7.08
N ASP A 37 8.49 -9.12 6.61
CA ASP A 37 9.10 -10.22 7.35
C ASP A 37 9.75 -11.21 6.38
N GLU A 38 10.42 -12.23 6.93
CA GLU A 38 11.14 -13.20 6.10
C GLU A 38 10.20 -14.14 5.34
N ASP A 39 9.01 -14.39 5.89
CA ASP A 39 8.08 -15.35 5.30
C ASP A 39 7.25 -14.74 4.18
N ASP A 40 6.69 -13.56 4.40
CA ASP A 40 5.75 -12.94 3.48
C ASP A 40 6.37 -11.84 2.60
N GLY A 41 7.59 -11.42 2.92
CA GLY A 41 8.23 -10.32 2.21
C GLY A 41 7.59 -8.99 2.55
N VAL A 42 7.37 -8.15 1.55
CA VAL A 42 6.78 -6.81 1.72
C VAL A 42 5.31 -6.86 1.33
N VAL A 43 4.45 -6.49 2.26
CA VAL A 43 2.98 -6.55 2.08
C VAL A 43 2.37 -5.19 2.41
N LEU A 44 1.52 -4.69 1.51
CA LEU A 44 0.66 -3.54 1.79
C LEU A 44 -0.69 -4.03 2.33
N SER A 45 -1.23 -3.32 3.31
CA SER A 45 -2.53 -3.64 3.88
C SER A 45 -3.18 -2.41 4.50
N GLY A 46 -4.45 -2.54 4.85
CA GLY A 46 -5.16 -1.55 5.65
C GLY A 46 -5.37 -0.20 4.98
N LEU A 47 -5.34 -0.14 3.64
CA LEU A 47 -5.64 1.13 2.97
C LEU A 47 -7.05 1.60 3.34
N SER A 48 -7.12 2.80 3.86
CA SER A 48 -8.39 3.41 4.27
C SER A 48 -8.33 4.91 4.00
N VAL A 49 -9.40 5.44 3.42
CA VAL A 49 -9.58 6.89 3.22
C VAL A 49 -10.98 7.22 3.72
N LEU A 50 -11.08 8.26 4.54
CA LEU A 50 -12.38 8.70 5.06
C LEU A 50 -13.32 9.03 3.89
N PRO A 51 -14.61 8.68 4.00
CA PRO A 51 -15.55 8.84 2.88
C PRO A 51 -15.59 10.25 2.28
N GLU A 52 -15.58 11.29 3.11
CA GLU A 52 -15.62 12.68 2.66
C GLU A 52 -14.33 13.12 1.94
N PHE A 53 -13.26 12.33 2.02
CA PHE A 53 -11.97 12.63 1.39
C PHE A 53 -11.65 11.69 0.22
N ARG A 54 -12.58 10.82 -0.16
CA ARG A 54 -12.39 9.93 -1.31
C ARG A 54 -12.46 10.70 -2.62
N HIS A 55 -11.89 10.09 -3.68
CA HIS A 55 -11.82 10.67 -5.04
C HIS A 55 -11.02 11.97 -5.13
N LYS A 56 -10.10 12.19 -4.19
CA LYS A 56 -9.22 13.36 -4.15
C LYS A 56 -7.74 12.99 -4.31
N GLY A 57 -7.46 11.74 -4.69
CA GLY A 57 -6.09 11.27 -4.90
C GLY A 57 -5.34 10.86 -3.63
N ILE A 58 -5.98 10.85 -2.47
CA ILE A 58 -5.33 10.50 -1.20
C ILE A 58 -4.89 9.04 -1.21
N GLY A 59 -5.76 8.12 -1.63
CA GLY A 59 -5.43 6.71 -1.72
C GLY A 59 -4.23 6.46 -2.64
N THR A 60 -4.22 7.08 -3.80
CA THR A 60 -3.11 6.99 -4.75
C THR A 60 -1.82 7.52 -4.13
N SER A 61 -1.89 8.67 -3.46
CA SER A 61 -0.72 9.25 -2.78
C SER A 61 -0.19 8.33 -1.69
N LEU A 62 -1.07 7.69 -0.92
CA LEU A 62 -0.66 6.74 0.13
C LEU A 62 0.06 5.53 -0.46
N VAL A 63 -0.47 4.94 -1.53
CA VAL A 63 0.16 3.79 -2.18
C VAL A 63 1.53 4.19 -2.74
N ARG A 64 1.63 5.33 -3.43
CA ARG A 64 2.89 5.81 -4.00
C ARG A 64 3.92 6.15 -2.92
N GLU A 65 3.48 6.72 -1.81
CA GLU A 65 4.37 6.97 -0.68
C GLU A 65 4.88 5.66 -0.07
N ALA A 66 4.01 4.65 0.07
CA ALA A 66 4.41 3.34 0.54
C ALA A 66 5.47 2.72 -0.38
N GLU A 67 5.25 2.79 -1.70
CA GLU A 67 6.23 2.29 -2.69
C GLU A 67 7.57 3.01 -2.56
N ARG A 68 7.55 4.32 -2.35
CA ARG A 68 8.77 5.11 -2.16
C ARG A 68 9.53 4.67 -0.91
N ILE A 69 8.83 4.48 0.20
CA ILE A 69 9.42 4.00 1.45
C ILE A 69 10.06 2.62 1.26
N VAL A 70 9.38 1.73 0.56
CA VAL A 70 9.93 0.40 0.27
C VAL A 70 11.24 0.52 -0.51
N ARG A 71 11.27 1.35 -1.57
CA ARG A 71 12.50 1.56 -2.36
C ARG A 71 13.65 2.10 -1.51
N GLU A 72 13.37 3.07 -0.66
CA GLU A 72 14.41 3.78 0.07
C GLU A 72 14.84 3.10 1.36
N GLU A 73 13.93 2.42 2.05
CA GLU A 73 14.20 1.85 3.37
C GLU A 73 14.35 0.33 3.36
N ILE A 74 13.84 -0.36 2.34
CA ILE A 74 13.96 -1.81 2.23
C ILE A 74 14.85 -2.18 1.07
N GLY A 75 14.54 -1.71 -0.13
CA GLY A 75 15.37 -1.96 -1.30
C GLY A 75 14.64 -1.74 -2.60
N ALA A 76 15.35 -1.21 -3.60
CA ALA A 76 14.84 -1.08 -4.95
C ALA A 76 14.67 -2.46 -5.57
N GLY A 77 13.59 -2.66 -6.31
CA GLY A 77 13.30 -3.93 -6.96
C GLY A 77 12.60 -4.94 -6.07
N GLU A 78 12.30 -4.59 -4.82
CA GLU A 78 11.50 -5.45 -3.95
C GLU A 78 10.07 -5.59 -4.49
N ASP A 79 9.59 -6.82 -4.55
CA ASP A 79 8.19 -7.07 -4.88
C ASP A 79 7.31 -6.64 -3.71
N ILE A 80 6.21 -5.98 -4.05
CA ILE A 80 5.20 -5.61 -3.05
C ILE A 80 3.93 -6.39 -3.36
N THR A 81 3.40 -7.08 -2.37
CA THR A 81 2.16 -7.84 -2.52
C THR A 81 1.04 -7.25 -1.69
N LEU A 82 -0.18 -7.52 -2.10
CA LEU A 82 -1.38 -7.15 -1.35
C LEU A 82 -2.49 -8.14 -1.64
N SER A 83 -3.47 -8.16 -0.76
CA SER A 83 -4.61 -9.06 -0.85
C SER A 83 -5.90 -8.23 -0.88
N VAL A 84 -6.79 -8.56 -1.79
CA VAL A 84 -8.09 -7.88 -1.95
C VAL A 84 -9.18 -8.94 -1.95
N GLU A 85 -10.31 -8.67 -1.31
CA GLU A 85 -11.45 -9.58 -1.42
C GLU A 85 -11.83 -9.76 -2.89
N SER A 86 -11.96 -11.02 -3.34
CA SER A 86 -12.20 -11.35 -4.75
C SER A 86 -13.50 -10.74 -5.30
N LYS A 87 -14.48 -10.53 -4.45
CA LYS A 87 -15.75 -9.89 -4.84
C LYS A 87 -15.61 -8.38 -5.09
N ASN A 88 -14.55 -7.76 -4.58
CA ASN A 88 -14.35 -6.30 -4.73
C ASN A 88 -13.65 -5.99 -6.04
N LYS A 89 -14.39 -6.12 -7.15
CA LYS A 89 -13.85 -5.92 -8.50
C LYS A 89 -13.39 -4.49 -8.75
N GLU A 90 -14.06 -3.53 -8.13
CA GLU A 90 -13.69 -2.12 -8.26
C GLU A 90 -12.29 -1.87 -7.68
N LEU A 91 -12.00 -2.39 -6.50
CA LEU A 91 -10.70 -2.21 -5.86
C LEU A 91 -9.61 -2.96 -6.62
N ILE A 92 -9.89 -4.18 -7.11
CA ILE A 92 -8.95 -4.93 -7.96
C ILE A 92 -8.61 -4.10 -9.21
N GLY A 93 -9.62 -3.53 -9.86
CA GLY A 93 -9.42 -2.68 -11.03
C GLY A 93 -8.60 -1.44 -10.72
N TRP A 94 -8.81 -0.83 -9.57
CA TRP A 94 -8.05 0.34 -9.13
C TRP A 94 -6.58 0.02 -8.90
N TYR A 95 -6.27 -1.09 -8.21
CA TYR A 95 -4.89 -1.53 -8.05
C TYR A 95 -4.26 -1.90 -9.39
N SER A 96 -5.01 -2.53 -10.30
CA SER A 96 -4.51 -2.82 -11.65
C SER A 96 -4.12 -1.55 -12.38
N TRP A 97 -4.94 -0.50 -12.24
CA TRP A 97 -4.63 0.81 -12.82
C TRP A 97 -3.35 1.40 -12.23
N LEU A 98 -3.07 1.15 -10.96
CA LEU A 98 -1.83 1.59 -10.31
C LEU A 98 -0.59 0.77 -10.73
N GLY A 99 -0.78 -0.33 -11.45
CA GLY A 99 0.31 -1.15 -11.96
C GLY A 99 0.46 -2.52 -11.30
N TYR A 100 -0.43 -2.86 -10.38
CA TYR A 100 -0.41 -4.18 -9.74
C TYR A 100 -1.04 -5.22 -10.66
N SER A 101 -0.55 -6.45 -10.60
CA SER A 101 -1.05 -7.57 -11.39
C SER A 101 -1.51 -8.69 -10.47
N VAL A 102 -2.58 -9.38 -10.86
CA VAL A 102 -3.05 -10.56 -10.14
C VAL A 102 -2.07 -11.70 -10.37
N TYR A 103 -1.58 -12.34 -9.32
CA TYR A 103 -0.71 -13.50 -9.45
C TYR A 103 -1.30 -14.78 -8.84
N ASP A 104 -2.35 -14.65 -8.01
CA ASP A 104 -3.07 -15.78 -7.45
C ASP A 104 -4.45 -15.33 -7.02
N TYR A 105 -5.41 -16.25 -6.98
CA TYR A 105 -6.74 -15.91 -6.49
C TYR A 105 -7.53 -17.18 -6.15
N ASP A 106 -8.48 -17.00 -5.24
CA ASP A 106 -9.49 -17.99 -4.95
C ASP A 106 -10.85 -17.28 -4.81
N ARG A 107 -11.85 -18.00 -4.31
CA ARG A 107 -13.19 -17.45 -4.12
C ARG A 107 -13.19 -16.22 -3.21
N ASN A 108 -12.32 -16.22 -2.20
CA ASN A 108 -12.35 -15.24 -1.13
C ASN A 108 -11.39 -14.07 -1.36
N TYR A 109 -10.17 -14.35 -1.82
CA TYR A 109 -9.11 -13.35 -1.94
C TYR A 109 -8.38 -13.42 -3.27
N THR A 110 -8.01 -12.25 -3.76
CA THR A 110 -7.19 -12.07 -4.94
C THR A 110 -5.88 -11.44 -4.50
N GLU A 111 -4.77 -12.09 -4.83
CA GLU A 111 -3.42 -11.64 -4.49
C GLU A 111 -2.82 -10.88 -5.65
N MET A 112 -2.30 -9.69 -5.38
CA MET A 112 -1.73 -8.82 -6.40
C MET A 112 -0.29 -8.45 -6.06
N ILE A 113 0.48 -8.12 -7.07
CA ILE A 113 1.91 -7.87 -6.94
C ILE A 113 2.34 -6.73 -7.88
N ILE A 114 3.31 -5.96 -7.42
CA ILE A 114 4.05 -5.03 -8.26
C ILE A 114 5.55 -5.19 -7.97
N VAL A 115 6.37 -5.12 -9.02
CA VAL A 115 7.82 -5.04 -8.85
C VAL A 115 8.17 -3.57 -8.74
N ASN A 116 8.73 -3.20 -7.61
CA ASN A 116 8.94 -1.80 -7.26
C ASN A 116 10.39 -1.37 -7.51
N TYR A 117 10.63 -0.88 -8.71
CA TYR A 117 11.96 -0.40 -9.09
C TYR A 117 12.27 1.00 -8.53
#